data_b42a75fdc0a52434e7ad4aefa3af1fa8
#
_entry.id   b42a75fdc0a52434e7ad4aefa3af1fa8
#
_cell.length_a   1.000
_cell.length_b   1.000
_cell.length_c   1.000
_cell.angle_alpha   90.00
_cell.angle_beta   90.00
_cell.angle_gamma   90.00
#
_symmetry.space_group_name_H-M   'P 1'
#
loop_
_entity.id
_entity.type
_entity.pdbx_description
1 polymer ?
#
loop_
_entity_poly.entity_id
_entity_poly.type
_entity_poly.pdbx_seq_one_letter_code
_entity_poly.pdbx_strand_id
1 'polypeptide(L)'
;MKTLFLTVVIGFLVSGNSSLFPQHNNLQQNLNTDSKKVKIQSVIFNDIETGIINNDVNKLSQYFSSQPYISLVNGVNGYYSSNQAYYILEDFFNSFKVVSFKMEETKTEGTVSYGKGDYYYEKKGRREVAHLYITLSKSGNKWYITQISIN
;
A
#
# COMPACT_ATOMS: atom_id res chain seq x y z
N MET A 1 -74.87 39.82 -42.26
CA MET A 1 -74.12 38.55 -42.22
C MET A 1 -72.85 38.77 -41.44
N LYS A 2 -72.78 38.30 -40.17
CA LYS A 2 -71.61 38.38 -39.32
C LYS A 2 -71.12 36.95 -39.11
N THR A 3 -69.99 36.62 -39.70
CA THR A 3 -69.32 35.34 -39.54
C THR A 3 -68.46 35.39 -38.27
N LEU A 4 -68.76 34.52 -37.34
CA LEU A 4 -68.05 34.34 -36.05
C LEU A 4 -66.91 33.38 -36.29
N PHE A 5 -65.63 33.85 -36.11
CA PHE A 5 -64.46 33.02 -36.10
C PHE A 5 -64.22 32.45 -34.70
N LEU A 6 -64.37 31.12 -34.61
CA LEU A 6 -64.04 30.38 -33.39
C LEU A 6 -62.59 29.99 -33.44
N THR A 7 -61.74 30.63 -32.63
CA THR A 7 -60.34 30.26 -32.46
C THR A 7 -60.23 29.16 -31.39
N VAL A 8 -59.88 27.97 -31.85
CA VAL A 8 -59.55 26.83 -30.96
C VAL A 8 -58.07 26.96 -30.55
N VAL A 9 -57.85 27.23 -29.28
CA VAL A 9 -56.50 27.21 -28.69
C VAL A 9 -56.24 25.78 -28.22
N ILE A 10 -55.34 25.07 -28.93
CA ILE A 10 -54.87 23.75 -28.52
C ILE A 10 -53.70 23.98 -27.56
N GLY A 11 -53.95 23.77 -26.28
CA GLY A 11 -52.90 23.77 -25.27
C GLY A 11 -52.03 22.49 -25.37
N PHE A 12 -50.76 22.67 -25.75
CA PHE A 12 -49.75 21.60 -25.68
C PHE A 12 -49.31 21.46 -24.23
N LEU A 13 -49.76 20.41 -23.54
CA LEU A 13 -49.16 19.99 -22.29
C LEU A 13 -47.87 19.25 -22.58
N VAL A 14 -46.72 19.93 -22.43
CA VAL A 14 -45.40 19.30 -22.40
C VAL A 14 -45.23 18.68 -21.01
N SER A 15 -45.51 17.37 -20.91
CA SER A 15 -45.12 16.58 -19.77
C SER A 15 -43.58 16.40 -19.82
N GLY A 16 -42.88 17.24 -19.06
CA GLY A 16 -41.44 17.10 -18.84
C GLY A 16 -41.17 15.83 -18.01
N ASN A 17 -40.76 14.74 -18.67
CA ASN A 17 -40.10 13.64 -18.02
C ASN A 17 -38.71 14.10 -17.56
N SER A 18 -38.57 14.55 -16.32
CA SER A 18 -37.29 14.67 -15.64
C SER A 18 -36.76 13.25 -15.37
N SER A 19 -36.00 12.71 -16.31
CA SER A 19 -35.13 11.58 -16.04
C SER A 19 -34.10 11.99 -14.99
N LEU A 20 -34.36 11.62 -13.76
CA LEU A 20 -33.38 11.66 -12.67
C LEU A 20 -32.29 10.66 -13.03
N PHE A 21 -31.17 11.14 -13.54
CA PHE A 21 -29.95 10.36 -13.69
C PHE A 21 -29.39 10.07 -12.29
N PRO A 22 -29.24 8.82 -11.86
CA PRO A 22 -28.53 8.50 -10.63
C PRO A 22 -27.03 8.54 -10.90
N GLN A 23 -26.43 9.73 -10.92
CA GLN A 23 -25.00 9.90 -11.16
C GLN A 23 -24.26 10.36 -9.91
N HIS A 24 -24.52 9.75 -8.73
CA HIS A 24 -23.82 10.21 -7.52
C HIS A 24 -23.17 9.13 -6.65
N ASN A 25 -23.28 7.85 -6.98
CA ASN A 25 -22.77 6.80 -6.11
C ASN A 25 -21.34 6.29 -6.46
N ASN A 26 -20.86 6.49 -7.70
CA ASN A 26 -19.57 5.95 -8.11
C ASN A 26 -18.37 6.75 -7.61
N LEU A 27 -18.48 8.06 -7.46
CA LEU A 27 -17.39 8.91 -6.96
C LEU A 27 -17.15 8.70 -5.46
N GLN A 28 -18.20 8.60 -4.65
CA GLN A 28 -18.05 8.35 -3.21
C GLN A 28 -17.56 6.94 -2.88
N GLN A 29 -17.95 5.93 -3.67
CA GLN A 29 -17.42 4.57 -3.51
C GLN A 29 -15.93 4.49 -3.85
N ASN A 30 -15.46 5.17 -4.88
CA ASN A 30 -14.05 5.22 -5.25
C ASN A 30 -13.20 5.94 -4.18
N LEU A 31 -13.65 7.08 -3.68
CA LEU A 31 -12.96 7.82 -2.60
C LEU A 31 -12.85 7.01 -1.31
N ASN A 32 -13.90 6.28 -0.91
CA ASN A 32 -13.88 5.44 0.27
C ASN A 32 -12.99 4.20 0.10
N THR A 33 -12.93 3.63 -1.11
CA THR A 33 -12.08 2.48 -1.41
C THR A 33 -10.61 2.87 -1.41
N ASP A 34 -10.26 4.01 -1.98
CA ASP A 34 -8.87 4.51 -2.03
C ASP A 34 -8.39 4.94 -0.63
N SER A 35 -9.21 5.61 0.16
CA SER A 35 -8.89 5.97 1.55
C SER A 35 -8.64 4.73 2.41
N LYS A 36 -9.46 3.69 2.27
CA LYS A 36 -9.29 2.42 2.99
C LYS A 36 -8.03 1.69 2.54
N LYS A 37 -7.70 1.72 1.25
CA LYS A 37 -6.51 1.12 0.67
C LYS A 37 -5.23 1.77 1.22
N VAL A 38 -5.15 3.09 1.19
CA VAL A 38 -4.02 3.87 1.74
C VAL A 38 -3.85 3.58 3.24
N LYS A 39 -4.95 3.48 3.99
CA LYS A 39 -4.91 3.18 5.43
C LYS A 39 -4.33 1.79 5.74
N ILE A 40 -4.64 0.77 4.94
CA ILE A 40 -4.11 -0.59 5.16
C ILE A 40 -2.60 -0.63 4.93
N GLN A 41 -2.10 -0.03 3.85
CA GLN A 41 -0.66 -0.01 3.56
C GLN A 41 0.12 0.77 4.62
N SER A 42 -0.41 1.90 5.10
CA SER A 42 0.24 2.66 6.16
C SER A 42 0.37 1.86 7.46
N VAL A 43 -0.61 1.01 7.79
CA VAL A 43 -0.53 0.10 8.95
C VAL A 43 0.59 -0.92 8.74
N ILE A 44 0.68 -1.53 7.54
CA ILE A 44 1.72 -2.53 7.25
C ILE A 44 3.12 -1.91 7.33
N PHE A 45 3.33 -0.74 6.73
CA PHE A 45 4.64 -0.07 6.81
C PHE A 45 4.99 0.35 8.24
N ASN A 46 4.01 0.73 9.05
CA ASN A 46 4.20 1.04 10.47
C ASN A 46 4.58 -0.22 11.28
N ASP A 47 3.96 -1.36 11.00
CA ASP A 47 4.33 -2.64 11.62
C ASP A 47 5.75 -3.06 11.22
N ILE A 48 6.12 -2.89 9.94
CA ILE A 48 7.47 -3.15 9.43
C ILE A 48 8.49 -2.25 10.14
N GLU A 49 8.26 -0.95 10.19
CA GLU A 49 9.13 0.01 10.87
C GLU A 49 9.32 -0.38 12.35
N THR A 50 8.21 -0.65 13.03
CA THR A 50 8.22 -1.07 14.43
C THR A 50 8.96 -2.40 14.62
N GLY A 51 8.78 -3.35 13.71
CA GLY A 51 9.47 -4.65 13.74
C GLY A 51 10.98 -4.50 13.58
N ILE A 52 11.42 -3.67 12.64
CA ILE A 52 12.83 -3.38 12.41
C ILE A 52 13.46 -2.71 13.64
N ILE A 53 12.84 -1.64 14.16
CA ILE A 53 13.35 -0.90 15.32
C ILE A 53 13.49 -1.80 16.56
N ASN A 54 12.54 -2.72 16.75
CA ASN A 54 12.52 -3.60 17.92
C ASN A 54 13.21 -4.95 17.70
N ASN A 55 13.82 -5.17 16.53
CA ASN A 55 14.41 -6.46 16.14
C ASN A 55 13.39 -7.61 16.22
N ASP A 56 12.12 -7.33 15.89
CA ASP A 56 11.00 -8.27 15.95
C ASP A 56 10.57 -8.70 14.53
N VAL A 57 11.21 -9.75 14.03
CA VAL A 57 10.92 -10.30 12.69
C VAL A 57 9.48 -10.84 12.57
N ASN A 58 8.83 -11.18 13.69
CA ASN A 58 7.44 -11.67 13.65
C ASN A 58 6.50 -10.61 13.08
N LYS A 59 6.78 -9.31 13.34
CA LYS A 59 5.98 -8.21 12.78
C LYS A 59 6.10 -8.10 11.26
N LEU A 60 7.22 -8.53 10.68
CA LEU A 60 7.43 -8.53 9.23
C LEU A 60 6.89 -9.82 8.61
N SER A 61 7.19 -10.96 9.23
CA SER A 61 6.95 -12.30 8.67
C SER A 61 5.46 -12.60 8.44
N GLN A 62 4.56 -11.99 9.21
CA GLN A 62 3.12 -12.12 8.99
C GLN A 62 2.66 -11.60 7.63
N TYR A 63 3.48 -10.76 6.99
CA TYR A 63 3.23 -10.19 5.68
C TYR A 63 4.05 -10.84 4.57
N PHE A 64 4.92 -11.81 4.84
CA PHE A 64 5.74 -12.42 3.80
C PHE A 64 4.88 -13.08 2.73
N SER A 65 5.27 -12.91 1.46
CA SER A 65 4.84 -13.78 0.38
C SER A 65 5.38 -15.19 0.60
N SER A 66 4.93 -16.16 -0.18
CA SER A 66 5.46 -17.54 -0.11
C SER A 66 6.95 -17.62 -0.39
N GLN A 67 7.46 -16.71 -1.24
CA GLN A 67 8.88 -16.62 -1.63
C GLN A 67 9.30 -15.15 -1.78
N PRO A 68 9.56 -14.42 -0.67
CA PRO A 68 10.11 -13.08 -0.75
C PRO A 68 11.55 -13.11 -1.27
N TYR A 69 11.91 -12.08 -2.03
CA TYR A 69 13.30 -11.81 -2.40
C TYR A 69 14.00 -11.06 -1.28
N ILE A 70 15.14 -11.53 -0.83
CA ILE A 70 15.96 -10.92 0.23
C ILE A 70 17.33 -10.57 -0.35
N SER A 71 17.77 -9.32 -0.13
CA SER A 71 19.10 -8.82 -0.49
C SER A 71 19.68 -8.02 0.67
N LEU A 72 20.82 -8.45 1.22
CA LEU A 72 21.39 -7.88 2.45
C LEU A 72 22.89 -7.55 2.29
N VAL A 73 23.37 -6.53 2.99
CA VAL A 73 24.80 -6.10 3.00
C VAL A 73 25.79 -7.20 3.38
N ASN A 74 25.32 -8.29 4.00
CA ASN A 74 26.18 -9.44 4.35
C ASN A 74 26.35 -10.46 3.20
N GLY A 75 25.81 -10.17 2.01
CA GLY A 75 25.93 -10.99 0.80
C GLY A 75 24.79 -11.97 0.58
N VAL A 76 23.80 -12.05 1.48
CA VAL A 76 22.57 -12.82 1.22
C VAL A 76 21.83 -12.18 0.06
N ASN A 77 21.49 -12.99 -0.96
CA ASN A 77 20.81 -12.51 -2.15
C ASN A 77 20.04 -13.64 -2.83
N GLY A 78 18.72 -13.58 -2.88
CA GLY A 78 17.88 -14.58 -3.56
C GLY A 78 16.44 -14.62 -3.10
N TYR A 79 15.70 -15.57 -3.68
CA TYR A 79 14.34 -15.92 -3.26
C TYR A 79 14.40 -17.02 -2.21
N TYR A 80 13.67 -16.82 -1.12
CA TYR A 80 13.64 -17.74 -0.01
C TYR A 80 12.19 -18.05 0.38
N SER A 81 11.91 -19.25 0.88
CA SER A 81 10.60 -19.49 1.49
C SER A 81 10.37 -18.53 2.65
N SER A 82 9.11 -18.26 2.99
CA SER A 82 8.78 -17.34 4.10
C SER A 82 9.47 -17.74 5.41
N ASN A 83 9.61 -19.04 5.67
CA ASN A 83 10.30 -19.56 6.86
C ASN A 83 11.82 -19.32 6.80
N GLN A 84 12.45 -19.53 5.65
CA GLN A 84 13.88 -19.22 5.48
C GLN A 84 14.14 -17.71 5.60
N ALA A 85 13.28 -16.88 4.99
CA ALA A 85 13.37 -15.43 5.07
C ALA A 85 13.28 -14.93 6.52
N TYR A 86 12.43 -15.56 7.34
CA TYR A 86 12.34 -15.27 8.77
C TYR A 86 13.70 -15.43 9.46
N TYR A 87 14.32 -16.62 9.37
CA TYR A 87 15.60 -16.87 10.04
C TYR A 87 16.75 -16.06 9.47
N ILE A 88 16.76 -15.81 8.15
CA ILE A 88 17.77 -14.95 7.51
C ILE A 88 17.70 -13.53 8.07
N LEU A 89 16.50 -12.97 8.24
CA LEU A 89 16.34 -11.62 8.79
C LEU A 89 16.59 -11.60 10.31
N GLU A 90 16.24 -12.65 11.04
CA GLU A 90 16.54 -12.77 12.47
C GLU A 90 18.05 -12.76 12.70
N ASP A 91 18.82 -13.58 11.97
CA ASP A 91 20.28 -13.61 12.02
C ASP A 91 20.90 -12.27 11.59
N PHE A 92 20.31 -11.65 10.55
CA PHE A 92 20.77 -10.35 10.08
C PHE A 92 20.60 -9.28 11.16
N PHE A 93 19.42 -9.11 11.72
CA PHE A 93 19.16 -8.08 12.74
C PHE A 93 19.94 -8.33 14.03
N ASN A 94 20.23 -9.59 14.39
CA ASN A 94 21.10 -9.92 15.50
C ASN A 94 22.56 -9.53 15.27
N SER A 95 23.03 -9.64 14.01
CA SER A 95 24.41 -9.35 13.62
C SER A 95 24.64 -7.86 13.30
N PHE A 96 23.63 -7.18 12.77
CA PHE A 96 23.63 -5.78 12.36
C PHE A 96 22.59 -5.01 13.17
N LYS A 97 22.86 -4.88 14.47
CA LYS A 97 21.90 -4.31 15.42
C LYS A 97 21.51 -2.89 15.03
N VAL A 98 20.20 -2.70 14.88
CA VAL A 98 19.64 -1.39 14.56
C VAL A 98 19.98 -0.37 15.64
N VAL A 99 20.50 0.78 15.23
CA VAL A 99 20.68 1.97 16.07
C VAL A 99 19.51 2.92 15.89
N SER A 100 19.08 3.11 14.64
CA SER A 100 17.88 3.83 14.30
C SER A 100 17.40 3.44 12.88
N PHE A 101 16.11 3.44 12.69
CA PHE A 101 15.46 3.29 11.40
C PHE A 101 14.20 4.15 11.35
N LYS A 102 13.90 4.70 10.19
CA LYS A 102 12.65 5.38 9.91
C LYS A 102 12.28 5.15 8.46
N MET A 103 11.00 4.84 8.22
CA MET A 103 10.45 4.83 6.89
C MET A 103 10.29 6.27 6.40
N GLU A 104 11.11 6.68 5.43
CA GLU A 104 11.17 8.06 4.94
C GLU A 104 10.16 8.33 3.84
N GLU A 105 9.94 7.34 2.99
CA GLU A 105 9.01 7.46 1.87
C GLU A 105 8.24 6.15 1.69
N THR A 106 6.96 6.28 1.43
CA THR A 106 6.10 5.17 0.96
C THR A 106 5.29 5.64 -0.23
N LYS A 107 5.17 4.78 -1.23
CA LYS A 107 4.36 5.07 -2.43
C LYS A 107 3.59 3.83 -2.86
N THR A 108 2.38 4.05 -3.37
CA THR A 108 1.52 2.97 -3.88
C THR A 108 1.11 3.26 -5.31
N GLU A 109 1.34 2.27 -6.17
CA GLU A 109 0.96 2.30 -7.58
C GLU A 109 0.18 1.02 -7.91
N GLY A 110 -1.11 1.14 -8.14
CA GLY A 110 -1.97 0.00 -8.47
C GLY A 110 -1.97 -1.10 -7.40
N THR A 111 -1.35 -2.22 -7.72
CA THR A 111 -1.24 -3.42 -6.86
C THR A 111 0.14 -3.56 -6.20
N VAL A 112 1.01 -2.57 -6.35
CA VAL A 112 2.35 -2.55 -5.77
C VAL A 112 2.47 -1.34 -4.85
N SER A 113 3.12 -1.53 -3.71
CA SER A 113 3.48 -0.47 -2.78
C SER A 113 4.92 -0.68 -2.35
N TYR A 114 5.68 0.40 -2.21
CA TYR A 114 7.04 0.31 -1.72
C TYR A 114 7.30 1.35 -0.63
N GLY A 115 8.27 1.01 0.22
CA GLY A 115 8.80 1.88 1.23
C GLY A 115 10.32 1.89 1.19
N LYS A 116 10.93 3.01 1.55
CA LYS A 116 12.38 3.15 1.71
C LYS A 116 12.71 3.96 2.94
N GLY A 117 13.92 3.73 3.46
CA GLY A 117 14.47 4.48 4.59
C GLY A 117 15.92 4.10 4.85
N ASP A 118 16.56 4.85 5.73
CA ASP A 118 17.94 4.62 6.13
C ASP A 118 17.99 3.76 7.40
N TYR A 119 18.67 2.61 7.27
CA TYR A 119 18.92 1.65 8.32
C TYR A 119 20.30 1.91 8.92
N TYR A 120 20.33 2.57 10.06
CA TYR A 120 21.56 2.80 10.81
C TYR A 120 21.79 1.63 11.76
N TYR A 121 22.98 1.01 11.69
CA TYR A 121 23.32 -0.14 12.50
C TYR A 121 24.74 -0.02 13.09
N GLU A 122 25.01 -0.80 14.12
CA GLU A 122 26.33 -0.91 14.69
C GLU A 122 27.05 -2.15 14.17
N LYS A 123 28.30 -1.96 13.73
CA LYS A 123 29.19 -3.04 13.31
C LYS A 123 30.59 -2.78 13.86
N LYS A 124 31.11 -3.71 14.68
CA LYS A 124 32.46 -3.60 15.28
C LYS A 124 32.69 -2.26 15.98
N GLY A 125 31.69 -1.77 16.71
CA GLY A 125 31.75 -0.50 17.42
C GLY A 125 31.71 0.77 16.56
N ARG A 126 31.34 0.63 15.28
CA ARG A 126 31.12 1.76 14.36
C ARG A 126 29.67 1.80 13.91
N ARG A 127 29.15 3.02 13.83
CA ARG A 127 27.84 3.26 13.23
C ARG A 127 27.99 3.28 11.71
N GLU A 128 27.24 2.42 11.03
CA GLU A 128 27.16 2.34 9.58
C GLU A 128 25.72 2.58 9.13
N VAL A 129 25.51 2.84 7.85
CA VAL A 129 24.19 3.03 7.24
C VAL A 129 24.06 2.13 6.04
N ALA A 130 22.87 1.57 5.86
CA ALA A 130 22.42 0.90 4.65
C ALA A 130 21.05 1.43 4.23
N HIS A 131 20.77 1.41 2.94
CA HIS A 131 19.45 1.79 2.41
C HIS A 131 18.51 0.59 2.44
N LEU A 132 17.39 0.76 3.12
CA LEU A 132 16.35 -0.25 3.17
C LEU A 132 15.27 0.05 2.13
N TYR A 133 14.91 -0.97 1.34
CA TYR A 133 13.80 -0.97 0.39
C TYR A 133 12.89 -2.16 0.66
N ILE A 134 11.59 -1.91 0.75
CA ILE A 134 10.58 -2.96 0.88
C ILE A 134 9.54 -2.78 -0.20
N THR A 135 9.18 -3.90 -0.85
CA THR A 135 8.10 -3.95 -1.82
C THR A 135 6.97 -4.84 -1.30
N LEU A 136 5.77 -4.29 -1.34
CA LEU A 136 4.53 -5.00 -1.08
C LEU A 136 3.79 -5.22 -2.41
N SER A 137 3.27 -6.43 -2.62
CA SER A 137 2.38 -6.73 -3.73
C SER A 137 1.02 -7.19 -3.21
N LYS A 138 -0.04 -6.74 -3.87
CA LYS A 138 -1.41 -7.10 -3.54
C LYS A 138 -1.82 -8.37 -4.25
N SER A 139 -2.34 -9.35 -3.48
CA SER A 139 -2.96 -10.56 -4.00
C SER A 139 -4.34 -10.73 -3.35
N GLY A 140 -5.39 -10.70 -4.15
CA GLY A 140 -6.76 -10.61 -3.65
C GLY A 140 -6.97 -9.34 -2.80
N ASN A 141 -7.38 -9.53 -1.55
CA ASN A 141 -7.60 -8.43 -0.61
C ASN A 141 -6.44 -8.22 0.38
N LYS A 142 -5.32 -8.95 0.23
CA LYS A 142 -4.19 -8.87 1.13
C LYS A 142 -2.95 -8.32 0.44
N TRP A 143 -2.07 -7.72 1.25
CA TRP A 143 -0.76 -7.25 0.83
C TRP A 143 0.32 -8.14 1.42
N TYR A 144 1.33 -8.46 0.62
CA TYR A 144 2.43 -9.34 1.00
C TYR A 144 3.76 -8.67 0.69
N ILE A 145 4.73 -8.81 1.58
CA ILE A 145 6.12 -8.44 1.34
C ILE A 145 6.67 -9.42 0.29
N THR A 146 7.02 -8.88 -0.87
CA THR A 146 7.64 -9.63 -1.97
C THR A 146 9.12 -9.38 -2.11
N GLN A 147 9.62 -8.29 -1.50
CA GLN A 147 11.05 -7.96 -1.49
C GLN A 147 11.43 -7.19 -0.23
N ILE A 148 12.59 -7.54 0.33
CA ILE A 148 13.32 -6.76 1.31
C ILE A 148 14.77 -6.64 0.84
N SER A 149 15.27 -5.42 0.76
CA SER A 149 16.65 -5.10 0.39
C SER A 149 17.24 -4.15 1.41
N ILE A 150 18.40 -4.50 1.98
CA ILE A 150 19.16 -3.67 2.93
C ILE A 150 20.61 -3.67 2.44
N ASN A 151 20.99 -2.60 1.68
CA ASN A 151 22.28 -2.49 0.97
C ASN A 151 22.94 -1.14 1.15
#